data_bd4e5b41b40451a9b766486084b9dabe
#
_entry.id   bd4e5b41b40451a9b766486084b9dabe
#
_cell.length_a   1.000
_cell.length_b   1.000
_cell.length_c   1.000
_cell.angle_alpha   90.00
_cell.angle_beta   90.00
_cell.angle_gamma   90.00
#
_symmetry.space_group_name_H-M   'P 1'
#
loop_
_entity.id
_entity.type
_entity.pdbx_description
1 polymer ?
#
loop_
_entity_poly.entity_id
_entity_poly.type
_entity_poly.pdbx_seq_one_letter_code
_entity_poly.pdbx_strand_id
1 'polypeptide(L)'
;MENCEFLKLKNGGKLAFCEYGNANGAPVFFFHGWPSSRTMAQLADNAARELDVRIISPDRPGIRDSSFQEDRRFIDWPEIVEQLADHLKLERFYVLAFSGGAPYAYAAGWKLPDRVRALGIASGAPPIADLGDHSGLLSLYRKMIWLYRNSPKTLRVFFYITGALASIRPPARLRPLMLKVLRLRQCDSDSLEDTVAFEACFESQRRAWLSSVKGLIHDAEIFGEPWEFRLEDVDVPVHLWHGSEDRAFSVGVANYVASRLPNCELRLIEGEGHYSLPIRHMREILADLIAV
;
A
#
# COMPACT_ATOMS: atom_id res chain seq x y z
N MET A 1 -3.81 -21.90 -3.37
CA MET A 1 -3.74 -21.76 -1.89
C MET A 1 -2.74 -20.66 -1.60
N GLU A 2 -3.07 -19.74 -0.70
CA GLU A 2 -2.14 -18.68 -0.27
C GLU A 2 -0.94 -19.35 0.41
N ASN A 3 0.26 -19.21 -0.18
CA ASN A 3 1.49 -19.68 0.45
C ASN A 3 1.92 -18.61 1.47
N CYS A 4 1.44 -18.74 2.71
CA CYS A 4 1.64 -17.76 3.77
C CYS A 4 2.47 -18.35 4.88
N GLU A 5 3.50 -17.61 5.26
CA GLU A 5 4.51 -18.01 6.23
C GLU A 5 4.64 -16.97 7.35
N PHE A 6 5.43 -17.32 8.35
CA PHE A 6 5.70 -16.46 9.50
C PHE A 6 7.20 -16.37 9.77
N LEU A 7 7.68 -15.14 9.93
CA LEU A 7 9.01 -14.86 10.42
C LEU A 7 8.93 -14.43 11.89
N LYS A 8 9.76 -15.02 12.74
CA LYS A 8 10.01 -14.51 14.09
C LYS A 8 11.01 -13.36 14.01
N LEU A 9 10.57 -12.16 14.42
CA LEU A 9 11.40 -10.97 14.43
C LEU A 9 12.38 -10.94 15.63
N LYS A 10 13.47 -10.18 15.51
CA LYS A 10 14.47 -10.02 16.58
C LYS A 10 13.89 -9.43 17.86
N ASN A 11 12.84 -8.60 17.76
CA ASN A 11 12.12 -8.05 18.91
C ASN A 11 11.16 -9.04 19.58
N GLY A 12 11.16 -10.31 19.15
CA GLY A 12 10.28 -11.36 19.63
C GLY A 12 8.88 -11.40 18.99
N GLY A 13 8.54 -10.40 18.20
CA GLY A 13 7.29 -10.35 17.42
C GLY A 13 7.26 -11.34 16.26
N LYS A 14 6.11 -11.43 15.62
CA LYS A 14 5.85 -12.29 14.46
C LYS A 14 5.46 -11.42 13.26
N LEU A 15 6.08 -11.64 12.12
CA LEU A 15 5.70 -11.07 10.83
C LEU A 15 5.05 -12.14 9.97
N ALA A 16 3.85 -11.87 9.49
CA ALA A 16 3.17 -12.72 8.51
C ALA A 16 3.41 -12.20 7.10
N PHE A 17 3.72 -13.08 6.15
CA PHE A 17 3.88 -12.72 4.75
C PHE A 17 3.32 -13.81 3.84
N CYS A 18 3.01 -13.48 2.60
CA CYS A 18 2.63 -14.42 1.55
C CYS A 18 3.50 -14.20 0.33
N GLU A 19 3.66 -15.25 -0.47
CA GLU A 19 4.39 -15.19 -1.73
C GLU A 19 3.46 -15.47 -2.91
N TYR A 20 3.74 -14.80 -4.05
CA TYR A 20 3.02 -14.94 -5.31
C TYR A 20 4.00 -14.90 -6.48
N GLY A 21 3.53 -15.25 -7.67
CA GLY A 21 4.37 -15.26 -8.87
C GLY A 21 5.28 -16.50 -8.94
N ASN A 22 6.53 -16.32 -9.40
CA ASN A 22 7.52 -17.37 -9.52
C ASN A 22 8.52 -17.31 -8.35
N ALA A 23 8.62 -18.38 -7.56
CA ALA A 23 9.51 -18.45 -6.38
C ALA A 23 11.00 -18.23 -6.70
N ASN A 24 11.44 -18.47 -7.93
CA ASN A 24 12.83 -18.28 -8.37
C ASN A 24 13.03 -16.97 -9.17
N GLY A 25 11.99 -16.18 -9.33
CA GLY A 25 12.01 -14.95 -10.12
C GLY A 25 12.66 -13.76 -9.39
N ALA A 26 12.72 -12.61 -10.07
CA ALA A 26 13.23 -11.38 -9.50
C ALA A 26 12.43 -10.99 -8.23
N PRO A 27 13.10 -10.76 -7.07
CA PRO A 27 12.39 -10.52 -5.82
C PRO A 27 11.83 -9.11 -5.75
N VAL A 28 10.52 -9.01 -5.57
CA VAL A 28 9.77 -7.75 -5.39
C VAL A 28 8.98 -7.81 -4.09
N PHE A 29 9.27 -6.93 -3.15
CA PHE A 29 8.41 -6.72 -1.99
C PHE A 29 7.18 -5.91 -2.39
N PHE A 30 5.98 -6.40 -2.05
CA PHE A 30 4.73 -5.71 -2.29
C PHE A 30 4.19 -5.11 -0.99
N PHE A 31 4.12 -3.78 -0.90
CA PHE A 31 3.57 -3.07 0.25
C PHE A 31 2.14 -2.63 -0.03
N HIS A 32 1.21 -3.29 0.66
CA HIS A 32 -0.23 -3.09 0.48
C HIS A 32 -0.71 -1.70 0.92
N GLY A 33 -1.86 -1.26 0.37
CA GLY A 33 -2.52 -0.01 0.72
C GLY A 33 -3.04 0.06 2.15
N TRP A 34 -3.81 1.09 2.46
CA TRP A 34 -4.53 1.26 3.73
C TRP A 34 -6.00 1.65 3.48
N PRO A 35 -6.94 1.01 4.17
CA PRO A 35 -6.79 -0.22 4.97
C PRO A 35 -6.67 -1.45 4.05
N SER A 36 -5.70 -2.32 4.29
CA SER A 36 -5.50 -3.55 3.50
C SER A 36 -4.58 -4.54 4.22
N SER A 37 -4.23 -5.65 3.56
CA SER A 37 -3.34 -6.69 4.06
C SER A 37 -2.52 -7.33 2.94
N ARG A 38 -1.57 -8.20 3.33
CA ARG A 38 -0.67 -8.94 2.42
C ARG A 38 -1.37 -9.64 1.25
N THR A 39 -2.65 -10.03 1.43
CA THR A 39 -3.40 -10.75 0.38
C THR A 39 -3.78 -9.87 -0.81
N MET A 40 -3.62 -8.54 -0.70
CA MET A 40 -3.78 -7.63 -1.84
C MET A 40 -2.80 -7.92 -2.97
N ALA A 41 -1.62 -8.44 -2.67
CA ALA A 41 -0.61 -8.80 -3.66
C ALA A 41 -1.05 -9.89 -4.64
N GLN A 42 -2.16 -10.60 -4.37
CA GLN A 42 -2.79 -11.50 -5.34
C GLN A 42 -3.09 -10.79 -6.67
N LEU A 43 -3.30 -9.48 -6.64
CA LEU A 43 -3.49 -8.66 -7.84
C LEU A 43 -2.30 -8.74 -8.81
N ALA A 44 -1.11 -8.95 -8.29
CA ALA A 44 0.13 -9.03 -9.08
C ALA A 44 0.48 -10.47 -9.52
N ASP A 45 -0.20 -11.52 -9.04
CA ASP A 45 0.23 -12.92 -9.20
C ASP A 45 0.39 -13.33 -10.69
N ASN A 46 -0.58 -13.04 -11.53
CA ASN A 46 -0.53 -13.40 -12.95
C ASN A 46 0.60 -12.66 -13.68
N ALA A 47 0.69 -11.34 -13.51
CA ALA A 47 1.75 -10.54 -14.12
C ALA A 47 3.15 -10.97 -13.63
N ALA A 48 3.26 -11.30 -12.34
CA ALA A 48 4.51 -11.77 -11.75
C ALA A 48 4.96 -13.12 -12.34
N ARG A 49 4.03 -14.05 -12.60
CA ARG A 49 4.34 -15.32 -13.28
C ARG A 49 4.83 -15.13 -14.69
N GLU A 50 4.18 -14.23 -15.45
CA GLU A 50 4.55 -13.91 -16.83
C GLU A 50 5.93 -13.25 -16.95
N LEU A 51 6.31 -12.44 -15.95
CA LEU A 51 7.54 -11.64 -15.94
C LEU A 51 8.69 -12.28 -15.15
N ASP A 52 8.52 -13.53 -14.68
CA ASP A 52 9.51 -14.21 -13.84
C ASP A 52 9.86 -13.42 -12.57
N VAL A 53 8.83 -12.97 -11.85
CA VAL A 53 8.92 -12.17 -10.62
C VAL A 53 8.45 -12.99 -9.43
N ARG A 54 9.16 -12.86 -8.29
CA ARG A 54 8.76 -13.37 -6.98
C ARG A 54 8.21 -12.22 -6.16
N ILE A 55 6.90 -12.19 -5.93
CA ILE A 55 6.25 -11.20 -5.06
C ILE A 55 6.29 -11.68 -3.62
N ILE A 56 6.79 -10.85 -2.72
CA ILE A 56 6.85 -11.09 -1.27
C ILE A 56 6.02 -10.00 -0.60
N SER A 57 4.89 -10.36 -0.02
CA SER A 57 3.94 -9.41 0.56
C SER A 57 3.80 -9.62 2.07
N PRO A 58 4.46 -8.81 2.91
CA PRO A 58 4.29 -8.83 4.36
C PRO A 58 3.08 -8.01 4.81
N ASP A 59 2.42 -8.45 5.90
CA ASP A 59 1.51 -7.60 6.67
C ASP A 59 2.31 -6.65 7.55
N ARG A 60 1.95 -5.37 7.57
CA ARG A 60 2.52 -4.42 8.52
C ARG A 60 2.25 -4.84 9.97
N PRO A 61 3.09 -4.43 10.96
CA PRO A 61 2.87 -4.75 12.35
C PRO A 61 1.47 -4.36 12.84
N GLY A 62 0.78 -5.31 13.46
CA GLY A 62 -0.60 -5.15 13.93
C GLY A 62 -1.68 -5.37 12.87
N ILE A 63 -1.32 -5.67 11.62
CA ILE A 63 -2.28 -6.05 10.59
C ILE A 63 -2.37 -7.58 10.54
N ARG A 64 -3.60 -8.10 10.54
CA ARG A 64 -3.92 -9.53 10.50
C ARG A 64 -3.09 -10.36 11.51
N ASP A 65 -2.18 -11.16 10.98
CA ASP A 65 -1.43 -12.15 11.75
C ASP A 65 -0.06 -11.65 12.21
N SER A 66 0.35 -10.44 11.82
CA SER A 66 1.57 -9.79 12.29
C SER A 66 1.38 -9.22 13.68
N SER A 67 2.37 -9.40 14.56
CA SER A 67 2.34 -8.86 15.92
C SER A 67 2.22 -7.34 15.91
N PHE A 68 1.40 -6.79 16.79
CA PHE A 68 1.31 -5.35 16.97
C PHE A 68 2.62 -4.82 17.56
N GLN A 69 3.11 -3.72 17.03
CA GLN A 69 4.24 -2.97 17.56
C GLN A 69 3.73 -1.60 18.00
N GLU A 70 3.89 -1.32 19.29
CA GLU A 70 3.52 -0.03 19.87
C GLU A 70 4.50 1.05 19.41
N ASP A 71 4.03 2.29 19.27
CA ASP A 71 4.82 3.48 18.92
C ASP A 71 5.68 3.36 17.65
N ARG A 72 5.38 2.40 16.75
CA ARG A 72 6.10 2.27 15.50
C ARG A 72 5.87 3.48 14.59
N ARG A 73 6.90 3.78 13.79
CA ARG A 73 6.93 4.86 12.80
C ARG A 73 7.26 4.29 11.42
N PHE A 74 7.22 5.11 10.39
CA PHE A 74 7.63 4.67 9.04
C PHE A 74 9.08 4.20 9.00
N ILE A 75 9.97 4.87 9.74
CA ILE A 75 11.42 4.57 9.78
C ILE A 75 11.77 3.24 10.48
N ASP A 76 10.82 2.61 11.16
CA ASP A 76 11.03 1.31 11.81
C ASP A 76 10.73 0.14 10.84
N TRP A 77 9.98 0.41 9.77
CA TRP A 77 9.62 -0.60 8.78
C TRP A 77 10.80 -1.20 7.99
N PRO A 78 11.80 -0.41 7.55
CA PRO A 78 12.96 -0.95 6.83
C PRO A 78 13.69 -2.05 7.57
N GLU A 79 13.83 -1.97 8.91
CA GLU A 79 14.47 -3.02 9.70
C GLU A 79 13.69 -4.35 9.63
N ILE A 80 12.36 -4.29 9.61
CA ILE A 80 11.50 -5.47 9.46
C ILE A 80 11.66 -6.07 8.07
N VAL A 81 11.71 -5.23 7.02
CA VAL A 81 11.93 -5.65 5.64
C VAL A 81 13.30 -6.30 5.48
N GLU A 82 14.34 -5.74 6.08
CA GLU A 82 15.69 -6.28 6.07
C GLU A 82 15.74 -7.66 6.73
N GLN A 83 15.11 -7.83 7.89
CA GLN A 83 15.03 -9.13 8.56
C GLN A 83 14.31 -10.18 7.69
N LEU A 84 13.27 -9.79 6.96
CA LEU A 84 12.58 -10.69 6.03
C LEU A 84 13.44 -11.00 4.81
N ALA A 85 14.14 -10.02 4.25
CA ALA A 85 15.07 -10.22 3.13
C ALA A 85 16.21 -11.18 3.52
N ASP A 86 16.79 -11.01 4.71
CA ASP A 86 17.85 -11.89 5.22
C ASP A 86 17.34 -13.32 5.45
N HIS A 87 16.14 -13.48 6.01
CA HIS A 87 15.49 -14.79 6.17
C HIS A 87 15.31 -15.51 4.83
N LEU A 88 14.92 -14.78 3.80
CA LEU A 88 14.73 -15.28 2.45
C LEU A 88 16.04 -15.32 1.62
N LYS A 89 17.17 -14.93 2.21
CA LYS A 89 18.51 -14.88 1.59
C LYS A 89 18.57 -14.00 0.35
N LEU A 90 17.88 -12.86 0.39
CA LEU A 90 17.85 -11.89 -0.69
C LEU A 90 18.89 -10.80 -0.42
N GLU A 91 19.89 -10.65 -1.28
CA GLU A 91 20.88 -9.58 -1.18
C GLU A 91 20.30 -8.23 -1.63
N ARG A 92 19.60 -8.21 -2.78
CA ARG A 92 18.94 -7.03 -3.33
C ARG A 92 17.55 -7.38 -3.83
N PHE A 93 16.65 -6.40 -3.77
CA PHE A 93 15.24 -6.58 -4.15
C PHE A 93 14.64 -5.27 -4.68
N TYR A 94 13.51 -5.38 -5.33
CA TYR A 94 12.66 -4.26 -5.72
C TYR A 94 11.53 -4.08 -4.70
N VAL A 95 10.92 -2.91 -4.67
CA VAL A 95 9.72 -2.64 -3.86
C VAL A 95 8.61 -2.09 -4.75
N LEU A 96 7.46 -2.74 -4.76
CA LEU A 96 6.23 -2.24 -5.35
C LEU A 96 5.27 -1.84 -4.23
N ALA A 97 4.76 -0.62 -4.25
CA ALA A 97 3.82 -0.15 -3.25
C ALA A 97 2.55 0.41 -3.88
N PHE A 98 1.42 0.14 -3.25
CA PHE A 98 0.14 0.71 -3.62
C PHE A 98 -0.39 1.63 -2.54
N SER A 99 -0.86 2.83 -2.93
CA SER A 99 -1.60 3.75 -2.05
C SER A 99 -0.86 4.01 -0.72
N GLY A 100 -1.47 3.65 0.41
CA GLY A 100 -0.86 3.75 1.75
C GLY A 100 0.39 2.90 1.99
N GLY A 101 0.82 2.09 1.02
CA GLY A 101 2.12 1.40 1.05
C GLY A 101 3.29 2.31 0.69
N ALA A 102 3.03 3.44 0.00
CA ALA A 102 4.08 4.31 -0.52
C ALA A 102 5.01 4.90 0.55
N PRO A 103 4.55 5.45 1.69
CA PRO A 103 5.42 5.94 2.75
C PRO A 103 6.42 4.89 3.26
N TYR A 104 5.97 3.64 3.35
CA TYR A 104 6.79 2.50 3.75
C TYR A 104 7.84 2.14 2.69
N ALA A 105 7.49 2.29 1.40
CA ALA A 105 8.43 2.09 0.30
C ALA A 105 9.49 3.18 0.28
N TYR A 106 9.10 4.44 0.43
CA TYR A 106 10.07 5.55 0.52
C TYR A 106 11.01 5.39 1.72
N ALA A 107 10.49 4.99 2.90
CA ALA A 107 11.31 4.69 4.06
C ALA A 107 12.31 3.56 3.78
N ALA A 108 11.89 2.50 3.07
CA ALA A 108 12.77 1.39 2.68
C ALA A 108 13.86 1.86 1.70
N GLY A 109 13.51 2.65 0.68
CA GLY A 109 14.46 3.21 -0.28
C GLY A 109 15.46 4.17 0.37
N TRP A 110 15.01 4.98 1.33
CA TRP A 110 15.87 5.88 2.10
C TRP A 110 16.86 5.14 2.99
N LYS A 111 16.41 4.13 3.75
CA LYS A 111 17.23 3.49 4.79
C LYS A 111 18.03 2.29 4.27
N LEU A 112 17.62 1.69 3.18
CA LEU A 112 18.23 0.48 2.60
C LEU A 112 18.67 0.70 1.13
N PRO A 113 19.37 1.81 0.78
CA PRO A 113 19.69 2.10 -0.63
C PRO A 113 20.57 1.03 -1.30
N ASP A 114 21.42 0.33 -0.52
CA ASP A 114 22.26 -0.74 -1.04
C ASP A 114 21.49 -2.05 -1.33
N ARG A 115 20.31 -2.22 -0.72
CA ARG A 115 19.46 -3.42 -0.82
C ARG A 115 18.30 -3.20 -1.82
N VAL A 116 17.72 -2.00 -1.85
CA VAL A 116 16.60 -1.64 -2.74
C VAL A 116 17.13 -1.22 -4.11
N ARG A 117 16.74 -1.94 -5.16
CA ARG A 117 17.13 -1.63 -6.55
C ARG A 117 16.37 -0.44 -7.10
N ALA A 118 15.05 -0.46 -6.93
CA ALA A 118 14.13 0.59 -7.35
C ALA A 118 12.80 0.48 -6.61
N LEU A 119 12.02 1.57 -6.60
CA LEU A 119 10.68 1.66 -6.08
C LEU A 119 9.67 1.81 -7.22
N GLY A 120 8.66 0.96 -7.29
CA GLY A 120 7.45 1.15 -8.08
C GLY A 120 6.32 1.64 -7.18
N ILE A 121 5.77 2.79 -7.46
CA ILE A 121 4.70 3.37 -6.64
C ILE A 121 3.46 3.54 -7.50
N ALA A 122 2.39 2.84 -7.16
CA ALA A 122 1.10 2.96 -7.84
C ALA A 122 0.10 3.73 -6.96
N SER A 123 -0.42 4.87 -7.44
CA SER A 123 -1.40 5.71 -6.73
C SER A 123 -0.98 6.04 -5.29
N GLY A 124 0.29 6.39 -5.08
CA GLY A 124 0.94 6.47 -3.76
C GLY A 124 0.42 7.59 -2.87
N ALA A 125 0.33 7.32 -1.57
CA ALA A 125 0.03 8.31 -0.55
C ALA A 125 1.22 9.29 -0.37
N PRO A 126 0.95 10.61 -0.27
CA PRO A 126 1.96 11.63 -0.05
C PRO A 126 2.34 11.75 1.45
N PRO A 127 3.39 12.52 1.80
CA PRO A 127 3.65 12.98 3.17
C PRO A 127 2.57 13.98 3.60
N ILE A 128 1.47 13.47 4.14
CA ILE A 128 0.25 14.25 4.42
C ILE A 128 0.53 15.41 5.39
N ALA A 129 1.39 15.21 6.38
CA ALA A 129 1.71 16.25 7.36
C ALA A 129 2.44 17.45 6.73
N ASP A 130 3.20 17.20 5.64
CA ASP A 130 4.01 18.22 4.97
C ASP A 130 3.27 18.93 3.83
N LEU A 131 2.05 18.47 3.49
CA LEU A 131 1.23 19.14 2.50
C LEU A 131 0.71 20.47 3.07
N GLY A 132 1.06 21.57 2.43
CA GLY A 132 0.53 22.90 2.78
C GLY A 132 -0.97 23.06 2.47
N ASP A 133 -1.47 22.28 1.50
CA ASP A 133 -2.89 22.24 1.12
C ASP A 133 -3.36 20.78 0.97
N HIS A 134 -4.44 20.46 1.65
CA HIS A 134 -5.08 19.14 1.59
C HIS A 134 -6.20 19.04 0.56
N SER A 135 -6.43 20.06 -0.28
CA SER A 135 -7.53 20.07 -1.27
C SER A 135 -7.42 18.92 -2.28
N GLY A 136 -6.20 18.51 -2.60
CA GLY A 136 -5.89 17.37 -3.47
C GLY A 136 -6.18 15.99 -2.88
N LEU A 137 -6.57 15.90 -1.61
CA LEU A 137 -6.91 14.64 -0.95
C LEU A 137 -8.42 14.39 -0.98
N LEU A 138 -8.82 13.12 -0.97
CA LEU A 138 -10.22 12.72 -0.81
C LEU A 138 -10.84 13.42 0.41
N SER A 139 -12.08 13.92 0.26
CA SER A 139 -12.76 14.63 1.35
C SER A 139 -12.88 13.84 2.65
N LEU A 140 -12.98 12.52 2.57
CA LEU A 140 -12.94 11.63 3.74
C LEU A 140 -11.59 11.72 4.45
N TYR A 141 -10.47 11.68 3.72
CA TYR A 141 -9.13 11.79 4.31
C TYR A 141 -8.93 13.14 5.00
N ARG A 142 -9.37 14.24 4.36
CA ARG A 142 -9.34 15.57 5.00
C ARG A 142 -10.09 15.62 6.32
N LYS A 143 -11.28 14.99 6.38
CA LYS A 143 -12.07 14.88 7.61
C LYS A 143 -11.37 14.02 8.67
N MET A 144 -10.75 12.93 8.27
CA MET A 144 -9.99 12.06 9.18
C MET A 144 -8.78 12.79 9.76
N ILE A 145 -8.02 13.53 8.94
CA ILE A 145 -6.89 14.36 9.38
C ILE A 145 -7.38 15.43 10.37
N TRP A 146 -8.50 16.09 10.06
CA TRP A 146 -9.08 17.08 10.97
C TRP A 146 -9.50 16.45 12.30
N LEU A 147 -10.16 15.30 12.27
CA LEU A 147 -10.54 14.56 13.48
C LEU A 147 -9.30 14.10 14.27
N TYR A 148 -8.26 13.65 13.60
CA TYR A 148 -7.01 13.26 14.25
C TYR A 148 -6.42 14.41 15.06
N ARG A 149 -6.36 15.61 14.48
CA ARG A 149 -5.78 16.81 15.10
C ARG A 149 -6.68 17.41 16.21
N ASN A 150 -8.01 17.30 16.08
CA ASN A 150 -8.94 18.01 16.97
C ASN A 150 -9.72 17.07 17.92
N SER A 151 -9.92 15.82 17.57
CA SER A 151 -10.71 14.86 18.36
C SER A 151 -10.29 13.39 18.09
N PRO A 152 -9.07 12.98 18.48
CA PRO A 152 -8.55 11.64 18.18
C PRO A 152 -9.41 10.53 18.74
N LYS A 153 -10.07 10.74 19.89
CA LYS A 153 -11.02 9.77 20.46
C LYS A 153 -12.22 9.54 19.54
N THR A 154 -12.77 10.60 18.93
CA THR A 154 -13.87 10.49 17.95
C THR A 154 -13.43 9.75 16.70
N LEU A 155 -12.22 9.99 16.22
CA LEU A 155 -11.66 9.26 15.10
C LEU A 155 -11.53 7.76 15.41
N ARG A 156 -11.05 7.40 16.58
CA ARG A 156 -10.96 5.99 17.00
C ARG A 156 -12.34 5.32 17.08
N VAL A 157 -13.34 6.00 17.63
CA VAL A 157 -14.73 5.50 17.65
C VAL A 157 -15.26 5.31 16.22
N PHE A 158 -15.01 6.26 15.34
CA PHE A 158 -15.35 6.16 13.92
C PHE A 158 -14.73 4.92 13.28
N PHE A 159 -13.45 4.63 13.53
CA PHE A 159 -12.79 3.43 13.00
C PHE A 159 -13.36 2.13 13.60
N TYR A 160 -13.73 2.08 14.87
CA TYR A 160 -14.39 0.89 15.44
C TYR A 160 -15.73 0.61 14.77
N ILE A 161 -16.55 1.65 14.54
CA ILE A 161 -17.84 1.50 13.88
C ILE A 161 -17.67 1.10 12.41
N THR A 162 -16.83 1.83 11.67
CA THR A 162 -16.61 1.55 10.25
C THR A 162 -15.90 0.22 10.05
N GLY A 163 -14.99 -0.16 10.93
CA GLY A 163 -14.32 -1.46 10.92
C GLY A 163 -15.29 -2.61 11.11
N ALA A 164 -16.23 -2.48 12.04
CA ALA A 164 -17.28 -3.48 12.24
C ALA A 164 -18.13 -3.65 10.97
N LEU A 165 -18.52 -2.54 10.31
CA LEU A 165 -19.26 -2.58 9.05
C LEU A 165 -18.42 -3.16 7.91
N ALA A 166 -17.17 -2.74 7.77
CA ALA A 166 -16.24 -3.21 6.74
C ALA A 166 -15.86 -4.70 6.89
N SER A 167 -16.03 -5.25 8.08
CA SER A 167 -15.82 -6.68 8.37
C SER A 167 -16.92 -7.58 7.81
N ILE A 168 -18.08 -7.02 7.43
CA ILE A 168 -19.19 -7.78 6.88
C ILE A 168 -18.90 -8.09 5.41
N ARG A 169 -18.96 -9.38 5.04
CA ARG A 169 -18.82 -9.79 3.63
C ARG A 169 -20.16 -9.60 2.93
N PRO A 170 -20.24 -8.69 1.94
CA PRO A 170 -21.49 -8.53 1.19
C PRO A 170 -21.74 -9.76 0.31
N PRO A 171 -22.98 -10.26 0.21
CA PRO A 171 -23.32 -11.26 -0.79
C PRO A 171 -22.93 -10.82 -2.20
N ALA A 172 -22.44 -11.74 -3.04
CA ALA A 172 -21.94 -11.39 -4.37
C ALA A 172 -22.95 -10.57 -5.20
N ARG A 173 -24.25 -10.88 -5.09
CA ARG A 173 -25.34 -10.14 -5.74
C ARG A 173 -25.47 -8.68 -5.35
N LEU A 174 -24.89 -8.28 -4.20
CA LEU A 174 -24.92 -6.88 -3.70
C LEU A 174 -23.66 -6.11 -4.04
N ARG A 175 -22.62 -6.73 -4.63
CA ARG A 175 -21.37 -6.05 -5.02
C ARG A 175 -21.62 -4.83 -5.92
N PRO A 176 -22.43 -4.89 -7.00
CA PRO A 176 -22.67 -3.70 -7.84
C PRO A 176 -23.31 -2.54 -7.06
N LEU A 177 -24.26 -2.85 -6.16
CA LEU A 177 -24.87 -1.85 -5.31
C LEU A 177 -23.85 -1.23 -4.35
N MET A 178 -22.97 -2.04 -3.75
CA MET A 178 -21.92 -1.57 -2.87
C MET A 178 -20.95 -0.62 -3.61
N LEU A 179 -20.47 -0.99 -4.80
CA LEU A 179 -19.59 -0.14 -5.63
C LEU A 179 -20.27 1.21 -5.96
N LYS A 180 -21.57 1.18 -6.30
CA LYS A 180 -22.34 2.39 -6.54
C LYS A 180 -22.46 3.28 -5.29
N VAL A 181 -22.66 2.70 -4.10
CA VAL A 181 -22.74 3.43 -2.83
C VAL A 181 -21.39 4.06 -2.46
N LEU A 182 -20.28 3.40 -2.77
CA LEU A 182 -18.93 3.92 -2.55
C LEU A 182 -18.60 5.13 -3.44
N ARG A 183 -19.42 5.42 -4.46
CA ARG A 183 -19.23 6.56 -5.39
C ARG A 183 -17.83 6.62 -5.98
N LEU A 184 -17.28 5.46 -6.33
CA LEU A 184 -16.01 5.37 -7.04
C LEU A 184 -16.11 6.03 -8.43
N ARG A 185 -14.97 6.32 -9.06
CA ARG A 185 -14.93 6.64 -10.48
C ARG A 185 -15.42 5.46 -11.29
N GLN A 186 -15.95 5.71 -12.48
CA GLN A 186 -16.47 4.64 -13.35
C GLN A 186 -15.36 3.63 -13.68
N CYS A 187 -14.16 4.10 -14.03
CA CYS A 187 -13.00 3.25 -14.31
C CYS A 187 -12.66 2.31 -13.14
N ASP A 188 -12.71 2.81 -11.90
CA ASP A 188 -12.49 2.00 -10.69
C ASP A 188 -13.61 0.98 -10.49
N SER A 189 -14.88 1.40 -10.65
CA SER A 189 -16.03 0.50 -10.52
C SER A 189 -15.99 -0.64 -11.52
N ASP A 190 -15.71 -0.32 -12.80
CA ASP A 190 -15.64 -1.30 -13.90
C ASP A 190 -14.51 -2.31 -13.65
N SER A 191 -13.34 -1.83 -13.18
CA SER A 191 -12.21 -2.70 -12.89
C SER A 191 -12.47 -3.65 -11.72
N LEU A 192 -13.29 -3.22 -10.75
CA LEU A 192 -13.67 -4.00 -9.57
C LEU A 192 -14.87 -4.94 -9.82
N GLU A 193 -15.44 -4.96 -11.02
CA GLU A 193 -16.38 -6.01 -11.42
C GLU A 193 -15.66 -7.35 -11.61
N ASP A 194 -14.38 -7.33 -11.97
CA ASP A 194 -13.55 -8.53 -11.98
C ASP A 194 -13.44 -9.13 -10.58
N THR A 195 -13.70 -10.45 -10.49
CA THR A 195 -13.77 -11.13 -9.19
C THR A 195 -12.41 -11.20 -8.51
N VAL A 196 -11.32 -11.39 -9.27
CA VAL A 196 -9.96 -11.47 -8.70
C VAL A 196 -9.55 -10.12 -8.15
N ALA A 197 -9.76 -9.05 -8.92
CA ALA A 197 -9.49 -7.68 -8.50
C ALA A 197 -10.31 -7.28 -7.26
N PHE A 198 -11.61 -7.64 -7.25
CA PHE A 198 -12.47 -7.40 -6.09
C PHE A 198 -11.96 -8.11 -4.83
N GLU A 199 -11.64 -9.40 -4.92
CA GLU A 199 -11.14 -10.18 -3.78
C GLU A 199 -9.78 -9.64 -3.32
N ALA A 200 -8.88 -9.28 -4.22
CA ALA A 200 -7.60 -8.69 -3.88
C ALA A 200 -7.74 -7.34 -3.18
N CYS A 201 -8.62 -6.47 -3.64
CA CYS A 201 -8.78 -5.12 -3.09
C CYS A 201 -9.69 -5.09 -1.85
N PHE A 202 -10.92 -5.63 -1.94
CA PHE A 202 -11.91 -5.50 -0.87
C PHE A 202 -11.86 -6.62 0.18
N GLU A 203 -11.59 -7.84 -0.22
CA GLU A 203 -11.47 -8.93 0.76
C GLU A 203 -10.20 -8.77 1.61
N SER A 204 -9.10 -8.27 1.03
CA SER A 204 -7.90 -7.93 1.80
C SER A 204 -8.16 -6.84 2.85
N GLN A 205 -8.96 -5.82 2.50
CA GLN A 205 -9.43 -4.79 3.44
C GLN A 205 -10.30 -5.38 4.54
N ARG A 206 -11.33 -6.15 4.16
CA ARG A 206 -12.23 -6.80 5.11
C ARG A 206 -11.47 -7.67 6.11
N ARG A 207 -10.54 -8.48 5.62
CA ARG A 207 -9.69 -9.33 6.46
C ARG A 207 -8.79 -8.53 7.41
N ALA A 208 -8.29 -7.38 6.98
CA ALA A 208 -7.53 -6.48 7.84
C ALA A 208 -8.40 -5.93 8.99
N TRP A 209 -9.64 -5.50 8.70
CA TRP A 209 -10.58 -5.03 9.71
C TRP A 209 -11.02 -6.11 10.70
N LEU A 210 -11.18 -7.35 10.23
CA LEU A 210 -11.57 -8.47 11.10
C LEU A 210 -10.54 -8.80 12.18
N SER A 211 -9.27 -8.58 11.88
CA SER A 211 -8.19 -9.10 12.72
C SER A 211 -7.63 -8.06 13.69
N SER A 212 -7.59 -6.78 13.32
CA SER A 212 -6.96 -5.76 14.16
C SER A 212 -7.35 -4.33 13.81
N VAL A 213 -8.41 -3.86 14.43
CA VAL A 213 -8.77 -2.43 14.40
C VAL A 213 -7.63 -1.58 14.98
N LYS A 214 -6.93 -2.06 16.04
CA LYS A 214 -5.81 -1.33 16.68
C LYS A 214 -4.66 -1.06 15.71
N GLY A 215 -4.24 -2.05 14.91
CA GLY A 215 -3.18 -1.89 13.93
C GLY A 215 -3.55 -0.92 12.80
N LEU A 216 -4.81 -0.98 12.32
CA LEU A 216 -5.30 -0.06 11.29
C LEU A 216 -5.46 1.37 11.79
N ILE A 217 -5.88 1.56 13.03
CA ILE A 217 -5.94 2.89 13.67
C ILE A 217 -4.55 3.46 13.78
N HIS A 218 -3.58 2.68 14.26
CA HIS A 218 -2.19 3.13 14.39
C HIS A 218 -1.59 3.52 13.03
N ASP A 219 -1.82 2.73 11.98
CA ASP A 219 -1.46 3.11 10.61
C ASP A 219 -2.05 4.49 10.23
N ALA A 220 -3.35 4.70 10.49
CA ALA A 220 -4.00 5.97 10.16
C ALA A 220 -3.42 7.15 10.95
N GLU A 221 -3.04 6.94 12.20
CA GLU A 221 -2.42 7.96 13.06
C GLU A 221 -1.05 8.38 12.51
N ILE A 222 -0.18 7.42 12.17
CA ILE A 222 1.17 7.74 11.63
C ILE A 222 1.13 8.37 10.23
N PHE A 223 0.08 8.17 9.42
CA PHE A 223 -0.10 8.93 8.17
C PHE A 223 -0.31 10.43 8.40
N GLY A 224 -0.84 10.81 9.57
CA GLY A 224 -1.05 12.20 9.97
C GLY A 224 0.18 12.87 10.56
N GLU A 225 1.24 12.11 10.88
CA GLU A 225 2.48 12.61 11.48
C GLU A 225 3.53 12.92 10.42
N PRO A 226 4.48 13.85 10.71
CA PRO A 226 5.64 14.08 9.86
C PRO A 226 6.47 12.80 9.71
N TRP A 227 6.97 12.56 8.50
CA TRP A 227 7.95 11.50 8.29
C TRP A 227 9.29 11.96 8.85
N GLU A 228 10.04 11.07 9.45
CA GLU A 228 11.35 11.40 10.03
C GLU A 228 12.49 11.34 8.99
N PHE A 229 12.14 11.35 7.71
CA PHE A 229 13.01 11.45 6.54
C PHE A 229 12.32 12.33 5.50
N ARG A 230 13.07 12.83 4.53
CA ARG A 230 12.52 13.66 3.46
C ARG A 230 12.53 12.87 2.15
N LEU A 231 11.61 13.20 1.25
CA LEU A 231 11.56 12.60 -0.10
C LEU A 231 12.85 12.89 -0.88
N GLU A 232 13.48 14.03 -0.65
CA GLU A 232 14.74 14.42 -1.28
C GLU A 232 15.93 13.54 -0.85
N ASP A 233 15.81 12.80 0.23
CA ASP A 233 16.85 11.91 0.75
C ASP A 233 16.68 10.46 0.22
N VAL A 234 15.69 10.21 -0.67
CA VAL A 234 15.42 8.91 -1.31
C VAL A 234 16.17 8.85 -2.64
N ASP A 235 17.40 8.34 -2.63
CA ASP A 235 18.29 8.34 -3.79
C ASP A 235 18.07 7.19 -4.79
N VAL A 236 17.33 6.15 -4.39
CA VAL A 236 17.03 5.02 -5.29
C VAL A 236 16.08 5.43 -6.42
N PRO A 237 16.14 4.80 -7.60
CA PRO A 237 15.20 5.07 -8.69
C PRO A 237 13.74 4.86 -8.25
N VAL A 238 12.85 5.78 -8.63
CA VAL A 238 11.42 5.73 -8.31
C VAL A 238 10.59 5.82 -9.59
N HIS A 239 9.79 4.80 -9.87
CA HIS A 239 8.79 4.78 -10.94
C HIS A 239 7.42 5.06 -10.32
N LEU A 240 6.95 6.29 -10.44
CA LEU A 240 5.68 6.74 -9.86
C LEU A 240 4.57 6.70 -10.91
N TRP A 241 3.62 5.79 -10.74
CA TRP A 241 2.47 5.61 -11.61
C TRP A 241 1.22 6.20 -10.96
N HIS A 242 0.49 7.05 -11.70
CA HIS A 242 -0.68 7.72 -11.16
C HIS A 242 -1.78 7.87 -12.21
N GLY A 243 -3.03 7.65 -11.81
CA GLY A 243 -4.18 7.81 -12.69
C GLY A 243 -4.70 9.25 -12.73
N SER A 244 -5.06 9.76 -13.91
CA SER A 244 -5.59 11.13 -14.06
C SER A 244 -6.94 11.32 -13.37
N GLU A 245 -7.69 10.23 -13.14
CA GLU A 245 -9.00 10.21 -12.48
C GLU A 245 -8.94 9.80 -10.99
N ASP A 246 -7.73 9.68 -10.40
CA ASP A 246 -7.59 9.33 -8.98
C ASP A 246 -8.24 10.38 -8.07
N ARG A 247 -9.18 9.92 -7.24
CA ARG A 247 -9.88 10.75 -6.24
C ARG A 247 -9.32 10.65 -4.84
N ALA A 248 -8.49 9.63 -4.57
CA ALA A 248 -7.84 9.50 -3.28
C ALA A 248 -6.76 10.59 -3.14
N PHE A 249 -5.94 10.70 -4.18
CA PHE A 249 -4.88 11.68 -4.31
C PHE A 249 -4.95 12.29 -5.71
N SER A 250 -5.00 13.62 -5.81
CA SER A 250 -5.07 14.29 -7.12
C SER A 250 -3.74 14.21 -7.87
N VAL A 251 -3.78 14.43 -9.18
CA VAL A 251 -2.58 14.59 -10.03
C VAL A 251 -1.62 15.66 -9.47
N GLY A 252 -2.16 16.74 -8.88
CA GLY A 252 -1.35 17.77 -8.21
C GLY A 252 -0.51 17.21 -7.05
N VAL A 253 -1.07 16.26 -6.29
CA VAL A 253 -0.35 15.56 -5.22
C VAL A 253 0.75 14.65 -5.80
N ALA A 254 0.47 13.92 -6.87
CA ALA A 254 1.47 13.09 -7.54
C ALA A 254 2.64 13.94 -8.09
N ASN A 255 2.34 15.07 -8.73
CA ASN A 255 3.35 16.02 -9.19
C ASN A 255 4.19 16.60 -8.04
N TYR A 256 3.56 16.93 -6.91
CA TYR A 256 4.28 17.38 -5.71
C TYR A 256 5.27 16.33 -5.23
N VAL A 257 4.86 15.07 -5.09
CA VAL A 257 5.74 13.97 -4.66
C VAL A 257 6.87 13.76 -5.66
N ALA A 258 6.57 13.70 -6.96
CA ALA A 258 7.57 13.51 -8.02
C ALA A 258 8.61 14.63 -8.03
N SER A 259 8.19 15.88 -7.80
CA SER A 259 9.12 17.04 -7.78
C SER A 259 10.09 17.06 -6.59
N ARG A 260 9.80 16.26 -5.54
CA ARG A 260 10.62 16.18 -4.33
C ARG A 260 11.59 14.99 -4.35
N LEU A 261 11.37 14.02 -5.21
CA LEU A 261 12.21 12.83 -5.34
C LEU A 261 13.34 13.10 -6.36
N PRO A 262 14.62 12.89 -6.02
CA PRO A 262 15.75 13.22 -6.91
C PRO A 262 15.78 12.36 -8.19
N ASN A 263 15.37 11.09 -8.10
CA ASN A 263 15.43 10.11 -9.18
C ASN A 263 14.04 9.53 -9.47
N CYS A 264 13.07 10.38 -9.83
CA CYS A 264 11.68 9.97 -10.07
C CYS A 264 11.25 10.12 -11.52
N GLU A 265 10.70 9.05 -12.10
CA GLU A 265 9.94 9.08 -13.33
C GLU A 265 8.44 9.00 -13.00
N LEU A 266 7.70 10.08 -13.26
CA LEU A 266 6.25 10.12 -13.09
C LEU A 266 5.56 9.73 -14.39
N ARG A 267 4.68 8.72 -14.33
CA ARG A 267 3.81 8.27 -15.42
C ARG A 267 2.35 8.52 -15.06
N LEU A 268 1.76 9.51 -15.73
CA LEU A 268 0.34 9.80 -15.62
C LEU A 268 -0.43 8.99 -16.67
N ILE A 269 -1.37 8.17 -16.21
CA ILE A 269 -2.18 7.31 -17.07
C ILE A 269 -3.58 7.91 -17.19
N GLU A 270 -3.91 8.34 -18.41
CA GLU A 270 -5.18 8.99 -18.70
C GLU A 270 -6.36 8.04 -18.53
N GLY A 271 -7.43 8.52 -17.90
CA GLY A 271 -8.65 7.77 -17.68
C GLY A 271 -8.60 6.74 -16.53
N GLU A 272 -7.44 6.53 -15.89
CA GLU A 272 -7.33 5.61 -14.77
C GLU A 272 -7.55 6.29 -13.43
N GLY A 273 -8.19 5.57 -12.51
CA GLY A 273 -8.46 5.99 -11.14
C GLY A 273 -7.51 5.36 -10.13
N HIS A 274 -7.93 5.33 -8.87
CA HIS A 274 -7.12 4.81 -7.77
C HIS A 274 -6.93 3.29 -7.81
N TYR A 275 -7.99 2.55 -8.11
CA TYR A 275 -7.98 1.10 -8.18
C TYR A 275 -7.75 0.59 -9.60
N SER A 276 -8.33 1.24 -10.61
CA SER A 276 -8.22 0.79 -11.99
C SER A 276 -6.79 0.80 -12.50
N LEU A 277 -5.99 1.77 -12.07
CA LEU A 277 -4.57 1.86 -12.44
C LEU A 277 -3.80 0.55 -12.10
N PRO A 278 -3.66 0.13 -10.84
CA PRO A 278 -2.93 -1.10 -10.56
C PRO A 278 -3.65 -2.37 -11.07
N ILE A 279 -4.97 -2.36 -11.20
CA ILE A 279 -5.72 -3.52 -11.72
C ILE A 279 -5.40 -3.75 -13.19
N ARG A 280 -5.39 -2.71 -14.01
CA ARG A 280 -5.23 -2.82 -15.46
C ARG A 280 -3.78 -2.79 -15.92
N HIS A 281 -2.90 -2.12 -15.17
CA HIS A 281 -1.52 -1.85 -15.56
C HIS A 281 -0.47 -2.57 -14.71
N MET A 282 -0.85 -3.59 -13.93
CA MET A 282 0.09 -4.29 -13.06
C MET A 282 1.28 -4.88 -13.82
N ARG A 283 1.03 -5.41 -15.02
CA ARG A 283 2.08 -5.99 -15.85
C ARG A 283 3.11 -4.96 -16.30
N GLU A 284 2.64 -3.79 -16.78
CA GLU A 284 3.49 -2.68 -17.20
C GLU A 284 4.27 -2.10 -16.01
N ILE A 285 3.61 -1.94 -14.87
CA ILE A 285 4.23 -1.43 -13.63
C ILE A 285 5.36 -2.37 -13.16
N LEU A 286 5.12 -3.68 -13.16
CA LEU A 286 6.14 -4.66 -12.79
C LEU A 286 7.27 -4.73 -13.81
N ALA A 287 6.96 -4.74 -15.13
CA ALA A 287 7.96 -4.78 -16.18
C ALA A 287 8.89 -3.56 -16.12
N ASP A 288 8.32 -2.37 -15.90
CA ASP A 288 9.05 -1.12 -15.75
C ASP A 288 9.96 -1.15 -14.51
N LEU A 289 9.44 -1.62 -13.37
CA LEU A 289 10.17 -1.70 -12.12
C LEU A 289 11.41 -2.61 -12.20
N ILE A 290 11.31 -3.76 -12.86
CA ILE A 290 12.41 -4.74 -12.91
C ILE A 290 13.39 -4.50 -14.05
N ALA A 291 13.12 -3.54 -14.94
CA ALA A 291 14.01 -3.16 -16.05
C ALA A 291 15.25 -2.36 -15.60
N VAL A 292 15.32 -1.93 -14.33
CA VAL A 292 16.39 -1.10 -13.73
C VAL A 292 17.58 -1.91 -13.26
#